data_65d9bc88226f0c11316b51c4bdb6baa7
#
_entry.id   65d9bc88226f0c11316b51c4bdb6baa7
#
_cell.length_a   1.000
_cell.length_b   1.000
_cell.length_c   1.000
_cell.angle_alpha   90.00
_cell.angle_beta   90.00
_cell.angle_gamma   90.00
#
_symmetry.space_group_name_H-M   'P 1'
#
loop_
_entity.id
_entity.type
_entity.pdbx_description
1 polymer ?
#
loop_
_entity_poly.entity_id
_entity_poly.type
_entity_poly.pdbx_seq_one_letter_code
_entity_poly.pdbx_strand_id
1 'polypeptide(L)'
;MTTSNDLEQIPGVGKSIAEDLRHIGIMTVDQLKGRNPEELYEKLCRFKASPVDRCMLYVLRCAVYYASNDDPNPQLLKWWKWKDKRV
;
A
#
# COMPACT_ATOMS: atom_id res chain seq x y z
N MET A 1 -2.05 -22.32 0.99
CA MET A 1 -2.06 -21.89 0.85
C MET A 1 -2.26 -20.80 0.73
N THR A 2 -2.15 -20.16 0.76
CA THR A 2 -2.02 -19.21 0.53
C THR A 2 -2.53 -18.26 0.94
N THR A 3 -2.38 -17.52 1.44
CA THR A 3 -2.60 -16.64 1.95
C THR A 3 -2.88 -15.47 1.42
N SER A 4 -3.63 -15.34 0.70
CA SER A 4 -3.96 -14.24 -0.04
C SER A 4 -4.52 -13.09 0.70
N ASN A 5 -4.82 -13.21 1.95
CA ASN A 5 -5.42 -12.13 2.72
C ASN A 5 -4.41 -11.30 3.50
N ASP A 6 -3.13 -11.58 3.35
CA ASP A 6 -2.12 -10.89 4.12
C ASP A 6 -2.17 -9.37 3.89
N LEU A 7 -2.24 -8.95 2.63
CA LEU A 7 -2.28 -7.53 2.29
C LEU A 7 -3.57 -6.87 2.72
N GLU A 8 -4.65 -7.64 2.80
CA GLU A 8 -5.94 -7.08 3.19
C GLU A 8 -6.03 -6.75 4.67
N GLN A 9 -5.05 -7.14 5.46
CA GLN A 9 -4.97 -6.74 6.86
C GLN A 9 -4.65 -5.26 7.00
N ILE A 10 -4.07 -4.67 5.98
CA ILE A 10 -3.67 -3.27 6.03
C ILE A 10 -4.93 -2.40 5.96
N PRO A 11 -5.11 -1.47 6.91
CA PRO A 11 -6.26 -0.56 6.85
C PRO A 11 -6.25 0.21 5.53
N GLY A 12 -7.39 0.24 4.86
CA GLY A 12 -7.52 0.93 3.59
C GLY A 12 -7.21 0.07 2.37
N VAL A 13 -6.65 -1.13 2.57
CA VAL A 13 -6.35 -2.04 1.46
C VAL A 13 -7.43 -3.11 1.40
N GLY A 14 -8.26 -3.00 0.39
CA GLY A 14 -9.28 -4.01 0.13
C GLY A 14 -8.76 -5.05 -0.85
N LYS A 15 -9.67 -5.92 -1.27
CA LYS A 15 -9.32 -7.01 -2.18
C LYS A 15 -8.75 -6.50 -3.49
N SER A 16 -9.33 -5.44 -4.03
CA SER A 16 -8.89 -4.89 -5.32
C SER A 16 -7.48 -4.34 -5.22
N ILE A 17 -7.19 -3.57 -4.18
CA ILE A 17 -5.87 -2.99 -3.99
C ILE A 17 -4.84 -4.07 -3.71
N ALA A 18 -5.23 -5.09 -2.94
CA ALA A 18 -4.33 -6.22 -2.68
C ALA A 18 -3.93 -6.91 -3.98
N GLU A 19 -4.88 -7.09 -4.89
CA GLU A 19 -4.56 -7.67 -6.19
C GLU A 19 -3.61 -6.81 -6.99
N ASP A 20 -3.84 -5.49 -6.98
CA ASP A 20 -2.95 -4.56 -7.67
C ASP A 20 -1.52 -4.67 -7.14
N LEU A 21 -1.38 -4.77 -5.82
CA LEU A 21 -0.06 -4.93 -5.23
C LEU A 21 0.62 -6.21 -5.67
N ARG A 22 -0.15 -7.30 -5.75
CA ARG A 22 0.41 -8.58 -6.22
C ARG A 22 0.90 -8.47 -7.65
N HIS A 23 0.21 -7.72 -8.48
CA HIS A 23 0.61 -7.55 -9.88
C HIS A 23 1.95 -6.82 -10.02
N ILE A 24 2.32 -6.00 -9.05
CA ILE A 24 3.61 -5.30 -9.10
C ILE A 24 4.66 -5.98 -8.22
N GLY A 25 4.38 -7.20 -7.77
CA GLY A 25 5.38 -8.01 -7.07
C GLY A 25 5.31 -7.98 -5.56
N ILE A 26 4.30 -7.34 -5.00
CA ILE A 26 4.12 -7.29 -3.54
C ILE A 26 3.11 -8.34 -3.13
N MET A 27 3.59 -9.41 -2.53
CA MET A 27 2.73 -10.54 -2.15
C MET A 27 2.36 -10.54 -0.68
N THR A 28 3.19 -9.91 0.18
CA THR A 28 2.99 -9.95 1.62
C THR A 28 3.24 -8.57 2.21
N VAL A 29 2.74 -8.37 3.44
CA VAL A 29 2.98 -7.12 4.18
C VAL A 29 4.49 -6.89 4.36
N ASP A 30 5.23 -7.96 4.65
CA ASP A 30 6.67 -7.85 4.85
C ASP A 30 7.37 -7.22 3.65
N GLN A 31 6.87 -7.50 2.45
CA GLN A 31 7.49 -6.97 1.23
C GLN A 31 7.28 -5.48 1.06
N LEU A 32 6.36 -4.89 1.80
CA LEU A 32 6.17 -3.45 1.79
C LEU A 32 7.13 -2.73 2.74
N LYS A 33 7.73 -3.47 3.65
CA LYS A 33 8.57 -2.87 4.68
C LYS A 33 9.74 -2.12 4.04
N GLY A 34 9.85 -0.85 4.36
CA GLY A 34 10.94 -0.02 3.84
C GLY A 34 10.84 0.36 2.38
N ARG A 35 9.73 0.05 1.70
CA ARG A 35 9.58 0.39 0.29
C ARG A 35 9.18 1.85 0.12
N ASN A 36 9.48 2.39 -1.04
CA ASN A 36 9.12 3.77 -1.39
C ASN A 36 7.72 3.77 -1.99
N PRO A 37 6.72 4.38 -1.33
CA PRO A 37 5.36 4.34 -1.86
C PRO A 37 5.19 5.04 -3.20
N GLU A 38 5.96 6.08 -3.48
CA GLU A 38 5.90 6.75 -4.78
C GLU A 38 6.36 5.81 -5.89
N GLU A 39 7.38 5.01 -5.62
CA GLU A 39 7.86 4.03 -6.59
C GLU A 39 6.81 2.97 -6.86
N LEU A 40 6.14 2.52 -5.81
CA LEU A 40 5.06 1.54 -5.96
C LEU A 40 3.91 2.12 -6.78
N TYR A 41 3.60 3.39 -6.53
CA TYR A 41 2.55 4.08 -7.26
C TYR A 41 2.89 4.16 -8.76
N GLU A 42 4.14 4.48 -9.09
CA GLU A 42 4.58 4.53 -10.47
C GLU A 42 4.48 3.18 -11.15
N LYS A 43 4.85 2.12 -10.43
CA LYS A 43 4.73 0.76 -10.98
C LYS A 43 3.29 0.41 -11.28
N LEU A 44 2.37 0.83 -10.41
CA LEU A 44 0.96 0.59 -10.65
C LEU A 44 0.47 1.35 -11.88
N CYS A 45 0.88 2.59 -12.04
CA CYS A 45 0.50 3.38 -13.21
C CYS A 45 0.98 2.70 -14.49
N ARG A 46 2.19 2.19 -14.49
CA ARG A 46 2.73 1.49 -15.66
C ARG A 46 1.98 0.20 -15.92
N PHE A 47 1.68 -0.54 -14.85
CA PHE A 47 0.97 -1.81 -15.00
C PHE A 47 -0.42 -1.58 -15.61
N LYS A 48 -1.11 -0.56 -15.14
CA LYS A 48 -2.47 -0.28 -15.62
C LYS A 48 -2.47 0.48 -16.95
N ALA A 49 -1.31 0.97 -17.36
CA ALA A 49 -1.15 1.75 -18.59
C ALA A 49 -2.08 2.96 -18.63
N SER A 50 -2.38 3.51 -17.45
CA SER A 50 -3.23 4.70 -17.35
C SER A 50 -3.00 5.35 -16.00
N PRO A 51 -3.35 6.63 -15.86
CA PRO A 51 -3.19 7.31 -14.58
C PRO A 51 -4.02 6.65 -13.49
N VAL A 52 -3.41 6.43 -12.34
CA VAL A 52 -4.09 5.90 -11.17
C VAL A 52 -4.43 7.07 -10.24
N ASP A 53 -5.60 7.02 -9.61
CA ASP A 53 -6.03 8.06 -8.70
C ASP A 53 -4.96 8.29 -7.63
N ARG A 54 -4.69 9.56 -7.32
CA ARG A 54 -3.68 9.89 -6.32
C ARG A 54 -4.01 9.36 -4.93
N CYS A 55 -5.27 9.09 -4.67
CA CYS A 55 -5.66 8.47 -3.40
C CYS A 55 -4.94 7.14 -3.21
N MET A 56 -4.63 6.45 -4.30
CA MET A 56 -3.85 5.21 -4.22
C MET A 56 -2.47 5.47 -3.62
N LEU A 57 -1.84 6.61 -3.97
CA LEU A 57 -0.54 6.95 -3.40
C LEU A 57 -0.66 7.10 -1.88
N TYR A 58 -1.74 7.73 -1.41
CA TYR A 58 -1.93 7.90 0.03
C TYR A 58 -2.15 6.56 0.72
N VAL A 59 -2.90 5.68 0.08
CA VAL A 59 -3.09 4.33 0.60
C VAL A 59 -1.75 3.59 0.67
N LEU A 60 -0.92 3.75 -0.36
CA LEU A 60 0.41 3.11 -0.37
C LEU A 60 1.31 3.65 0.73
N ARG A 61 1.26 4.96 0.98
CA ARG A 61 2.02 5.54 2.09
C ARG A 61 1.59 4.93 3.42
N CYS A 62 0.28 4.82 3.61
CA CYS A 62 -0.26 4.21 4.81
C CYS A 62 0.16 2.75 4.93
N ALA A 63 0.13 2.03 3.81
CA ALA A 63 0.49 0.61 3.79
C ALA A 63 1.96 0.39 4.16
N VAL A 64 2.85 1.22 3.61
CA VAL A 64 4.28 1.11 3.93
C VAL A 64 4.52 1.45 5.41
N TYR A 65 3.82 2.46 5.91
CA TYR A 65 3.92 2.81 7.33
C TYR A 65 3.47 1.63 8.20
N TYR A 66 2.35 1.03 7.87
CA TYR A 66 1.82 -0.11 8.61
C TYR A 66 2.84 -1.27 8.62
N ALA A 67 3.42 -1.55 7.47
CA ALA A 67 4.36 -2.66 7.33
C ALA A 67 5.68 -2.39 8.04
N SER A 68 6.07 -1.12 8.15
CA SER A 68 7.38 -0.75 8.67
C SER A 68 7.39 -0.54 10.19
N ASN A 69 6.25 -0.65 10.85
CA ASN A 69 6.13 -0.41 12.28
C ASN A 69 5.44 -1.58 12.97
N ASP A 70 6.04 -2.07 14.05
CA ASP A 70 5.44 -3.17 14.80
C ASP A 70 4.23 -2.72 15.60
N ASP A 71 4.19 -1.44 15.96
CA ASP A 71 3.09 -0.89 16.76
C ASP A 71 2.65 0.42 16.14
N PRO A 72 1.99 0.37 14.98
CA PRO A 72 1.64 1.60 14.27
C PRO A 72 0.61 2.42 15.02
N ASN A 73 0.75 3.73 14.91
CA ASN A 73 -0.19 4.66 15.51
C ASN A 73 -1.54 4.56 14.80
N PRO A 74 -2.64 4.23 15.51
CA PRO A 74 -3.94 4.07 14.85
C PRO A 74 -4.40 5.29 14.07
N GLN A 75 -4.01 6.49 14.49
CA GLN A 75 -4.37 7.70 13.76
C GLN A 75 -3.70 7.76 12.40
N LEU A 76 -2.53 7.18 12.28
CA LEU A 76 -1.79 7.17 11.02
C LEU A 76 -2.15 5.97 10.15
N LEU A 77 -3.09 5.14 10.57
CA LEU A 77 -3.61 4.06 9.75
C LEU A 77 -4.81 4.50 8.92
N LYS A 78 -5.16 5.77 8.99
CA LYS A 78 -6.21 6.35 8.16
C LYS A 78 -5.53 6.89 6.91
N TRP A 79 -5.74 6.23 5.78
CA TRP A 79 -4.98 6.52 4.57
C TRP A 79 -5.12 7.98 4.11
N TRP A 80 -6.26 8.61 4.35
CA TRP A 80 -6.46 9.99 3.90
C TRP A 80 -5.63 10.99 4.67
N LYS A 81 -5.04 10.60 5.80
CA LYS A 81 -4.15 11.47 6.53
C LYS A 81 -2.77 11.57 5.90
N TRP A 82 -2.50 10.73 4.90
CA TRP A 82 -1.21 10.71 4.22
C TRP A 82 -1.17 11.61 3.01
N LYS A 83 -2.21 12.39 2.79
CA LYS A 83 -2.25 13.32 1.68
C LYS A 83 -1.07 14.28 1.70
N ASP A 84 -0.74 14.80 2.88
CA ASP A 84 0.35 15.75 3.04
C ASP A 84 1.53 15.19 3.83
N LYS A 85 1.54 13.89 4.11
CA LYS A 85 2.61 13.27 4.86
C LYS A 85 3.38 12.30 3.98
N ARG A 86 4.65 12.12 4.28
CA ARG A 86 5.47 11.12 3.62
C ARG A 86 6.03 10.15 4.61
N VAL A 87 6.25 8.94 4.14
CA VAL A 87 6.83 7.87 4.94
C VAL A 87 8.34 8.07 5.05
#